data_21c4ea40fe7a4cdf49c8a2805da7508f
#
_entry.id   21c4ea40fe7a4cdf49c8a2805da7508f
#
_cell.length_a   1.000
_cell.length_b   1.000
_cell.length_c   1.000
_cell.angle_alpha   90.00
_cell.angle_beta   90.00
_cell.angle_gamma   90.00
#
_symmetry.space_group_name_H-M   'P 1'
#
loop_
_entity.id
_entity.type
_entity.pdbx_description
1 polymer ?
#
loop_
_entity_poly.entity_id
_entity_poly.type
_entity_poly.pdbx_seq_one_letter_code
_entity_poly.pdbx_strand_id
1 'polypeptide(L)'
;MDLEMGHPGTALRIDLVGVEEDSAGLWLRCVEVKRSRDSRVRSKGPRPEVIDQLEAYANYLSSPENSNAMASAYAETARVLVSLAELAAEAGNPVQLSDLLVRACSEPLRVRPRVTLAVVVDEGDANWPAIHVGKLRASDVDVREVHWN
;
A
#
# COMPACT_ATOMS: atom_id res chain seq x y z
N MET A 1 -5.57 5.99 8.46
CA MET A 1 -5.40 7.44 8.22
C MET A 1 -5.85 7.71 6.81
N ASP A 2 -6.99 8.40 6.66
CA ASP A 2 -7.51 8.77 5.34
C ASP A 2 -6.76 10.02 4.88
N LEU A 3 -5.82 9.87 3.95
CA LEU A 3 -5.28 11.00 3.21
C LEU A 3 -6.32 11.38 2.17
N GLU A 4 -7.20 12.33 2.50
CA GLU A 4 -8.04 12.98 1.50
C GLU A 4 -7.14 13.82 0.59
N MET A 5 -6.77 13.23 -0.54
CA MET A 5 -6.00 13.90 -1.57
C MET A 5 -6.99 14.59 -2.51
N GLY A 6 -7.25 15.88 -2.21
CA GLY A 6 -8.27 16.67 -2.88
C GLY A 6 -7.97 16.91 -4.36
N HIS A 7 -8.76 16.27 -5.21
CA HIS A 7 -9.20 16.83 -6.48
C HIS A 7 -10.72 16.84 -6.46
N PRO A 8 -11.39 17.88 -7.00
CA PRO A 8 -12.85 17.91 -7.06
C PRO A 8 -13.32 16.76 -7.98
N GLY A 9 -13.74 15.64 -7.36
CA GLY A 9 -14.36 14.52 -8.08
C GLY A 9 -14.02 13.13 -7.59
N THR A 10 -12.81 12.85 -7.10
CA THR A 10 -12.46 11.52 -6.59
C THR A 10 -11.30 11.62 -5.59
N ALA A 11 -11.58 11.43 -4.32
CA ALA A 11 -10.53 11.26 -3.31
C ALA A 11 -9.77 9.96 -3.63
N LEU A 12 -8.46 10.07 -3.89
CA LEU A 12 -7.58 8.91 -4.01
C LEU A 12 -7.37 8.36 -2.59
N ARG A 13 -7.79 7.13 -2.35
CA ARG A 13 -7.68 6.46 -1.05
C ARG A 13 -6.82 5.23 -1.19
N ILE A 14 -5.69 5.23 -0.51
CA ILE A 14 -4.79 4.08 -0.44
C ILE A 14 -5.16 3.25 0.78
N ASP A 15 -5.37 1.94 0.60
CA ASP A 15 -5.86 1.06 1.66
C ASP A 15 -4.79 0.78 2.72
N LEU A 16 -3.55 0.51 2.32
CA LEU A 16 -2.44 0.21 3.22
C LEU A 16 -1.15 0.89 2.76
N VAL A 17 -0.31 1.25 3.74
CA VAL A 17 1.07 1.68 3.49
C VAL A 17 1.99 0.94 4.43
N GLY A 18 3.02 0.32 3.88
CA GLY A 18 4.05 -0.38 4.63
C GLY A 18 5.42 0.25 4.45
N VAL A 19 6.32 0.02 5.40
CA VAL A 19 7.74 0.35 5.27
C VAL A 19 8.48 -0.89 4.83
N GLU A 20 9.31 -0.76 3.80
CA GLU A 20 10.21 -1.80 3.31
C GLU A 20 11.63 -1.27 3.17
N GLU A 21 12.60 -2.16 3.05
CA GLU A 21 14.01 -1.83 2.86
C GLU A 21 14.56 -2.52 1.63
N ASP A 22 15.44 -1.79 0.93
CA ASP A 22 16.34 -2.36 -0.08
C ASP A 22 17.75 -1.77 0.06
N SER A 23 18.65 -2.09 -0.88
CA SER A 23 20.02 -1.57 -0.89
C SER A 23 20.13 -0.04 -0.96
N ALA A 24 19.06 0.65 -1.34
CA ALA A 24 19.01 2.11 -1.44
C ALA A 24 18.41 2.78 -0.19
N GLY A 25 17.89 2.02 0.78
CA GLY A 25 17.35 2.51 2.05
C GLY A 25 15.87 2.19 2.26
N LEU A 26 15.19 3.03 3.06
CA LEU A 26 13.80 2.82 3.45
C LEU A 26 12.81 3.41 2.43
N TRP A 27 11.75 2.64 2.17
CA TRP A 27 10.71 3.00 1.24
C TRP A 27 9.32 2.81 1.84
N LEU A 28 8.41 3.71 1.50
CA LEU A 28 6.98 3.49 1.65
C LEU A 28 6.45 2.76 0.43
N ARG A 29 5.78 1.64 0.65
CA ARG A 29 5.05 0.89 -0.35
C ARG A 29 3.56 1.07 -0.13
N CYS A 30 2.88 1.59 -1.12
CA CYS A 30 1.43 1.70 -1.15
C CYS A 30 0.80 0.41 -1.66
N VAL A 31 -0.27 -0.02 -1.03
CA VAL A 31 -0.96 -1.26 -1.36
C VAL A 31 -2.45 -1.00 -1.49
N GLU A 32 -3.02 -1.34 -2.62
CA GLU A 32 -4.46 -1.42 -2.84
C GLU A 32 -4.92 -2.84 -2.54
N VAL A 33 -5.99 -3.00 -1.75
CA VAL A 33 -6.51 -4.31 -1.35
C VAL A 33 -7.84 -4.58 -2.04
N LYS A 34 -7.95 -5.73 -2.67
CA LYS A 34 -9.20 -6.19 -3.29
C LYS A 34 -9.46 -7.64 -2.93
N ARG A 35 -10.73 -8.04 -2.92
CA ARG A 35 -11.10 -9.46 -2.92
C ARG A 35 -11.05 -10.00 -4.36
N SER A 36 -10.77 -11.28 -4.52
CA SER A 36 -10.74 -11.92 -5.85
C SER A 36 -12.09 -11.83 -6.59
N ARG A 37 -13.19 -11.65 -5.87
CA ARG A 37 -14.55 -11.45 -6.43
C ARG A 37 -14.93 -10.00 -6.68
N ASP A 38 -14.07 -9.04 -6.40
CA ASP A 38 -14.34 -7.62 -6.73
C ASP A 38 -14.42 -7.43 -8.25
N SER A 39 -15.47 -6.77 -8.72
CA SER A 39 -15.69 -6.55 -10.16
C SER A 39 -14.57 -5.80 -10.85
N ARG A 40 -13.85 -4.93 -10.11
CA ARG A 40 -12.75 -4.12 -10.65
C ARG A 40 -11.51 -4.94 -10.99
N VAL A 41 -11.30 -6.10 -10.34
CA VAL A 41 -10.22 -7.04 -10.70
C VAL A 41 -10.69 -8.11 -11.68
N ARG A 42 -12.01 -8.20 -11.94
CA ARG A 42 -12.68 -9.16 -12.81
C ARG A 42 -13.28 -8.49 -14.02
N SER A 43 -12.48 -8.06 -14.94
CA SER A 43 -13.01 -7.51 -16.19
C SER A 43 -13.37 -8.62 -17.18
N LYS A 44 -14.48 -8.44 -17.91
CA LYS A 44 -14.80 -9.23 -19.09
C LYS A 44 -13.83 -8.93 -20.25
N GLY A 45 -13.33 -7.70 -20.31
CA GLY A 45 -12.35 -7.25 -21.28
C GLY A 45 -10.90 -7.63 -20.91
N PRO A 46 -9.95 -7.26 -21.77
CA PRO A 46 -8.51 -7.52 -21.52
C PRO A 46 -7.92 -6.67 -20.38
N ARG A 47 -8.54 -5.52 -20.07
CA ARG A 47 -8.04 -4.56 -19.09
C ARG A 47 -9.01 -4.43 -17.91
N PRO A 48 -8.65 -4.95 -16.72
CA PRO A 48 -9.40 -4.74 -15.48
C PRO A 48 -9.42 -3.26 -15.05
N GLU A 49 -10.57 -2.79 -14.52
CA GLU A 49 -10.75 -1.40 -14.07
C GLU A 49 -9.79 -0.97 -12.97
N VAL A 50 -9.34 -1.90 -12.13
CA VAL A 50 -8.37 -1.60 -11.06
C VAL A 50 -7.07 -1.03 -11.61
N ILE A 51 -6.71 -1.33 -12.86
CA ILE A 51 -5.48 -0.80 -13.49
C ILE A 51 -5.55 0.73 -13.58
N ASP A 52 -6.69 1.30 -13.97
CA ASP A 52 -6.86 2.75 -14.06
C ASP A 52 -6.72 3.41 -12.67
N GLN A 53 -7.19 2.74 -11.62
CA GLN A 53 -7.01 3.19 -10.24
C GLN A 53 -5.53 3.15 -9.83
N LEU A 54 -4.82 2.06 -10.12
CA LEU A 54 -3.39 1.93 -9.80
C LEU A 54 -2.53 2.94 -10.57
N GLU A 55 -2.86 3.22 -11.83
CA GLU A 55 -2.19 4.24 -12.64
C GLU A 55 -2.43 5.65 -12.07
N ALA A 56 -3.64 5.97 -11.64
CA ALA A 56 -3.94 7.24 -11.00
C ALA A 56 -3.11 7.43 -9.71
N TYR A 57 -2.98 6.38 -8.89
CA TYR A 57 -2.11 6.41 -7.72
C TYR A 57 -0.62 6.58 -8.10
N ALA A 58 -0.14 5.82 -9.07
CA ALA A 58 1.25 5.90 -9.52
C ALA A 58 1.58 7.30 -10.06
N ASN A 59 0.69 7.91 -10.82
CA ASN A 59 0.84 9.27 -11.32
C ASN A 59 0.92 10.29 -10.17
N TYR A 60 0.04 10.16 -9.18
CA TYR A 60 0.07 11.02 -7.99
C TYR A 60 1.38 10.88 -7.21
N LEU A 61 1.81 9.63 -6.93
CA LEU A 61 3.02 9.32 -6.17
C LEU A 61 4.31 9.63 -6.92
N SER A 62 4.26 9.75 -8.24
CA SER A 62 5.42 10.15 -9.07
C SER A 62 5.74 11.64 -8.97
N SER A 63 4.81 12.46 -8.46
CA SER A 63 5.07 13.86 -8.19
C SER A 63 6.04 13.98 -6.99
N PRO A 64 7.18 14.68 -7.13
CA PRO A 64 8.10 14.89 -6.00
C PRO A 64 7.45 15.59 -4.82
N GLU A 65 6.53 16.53 -5.06
CA GLU A 65 5.80 17.24 -4.02
C GLU A 65 4.95 16.27 -3.19
N ASN A 66 4.13 15.44 -3.86
CA ASN A 66 3.24 14.50 -3.20
C ASN A 66 4.02 13.39 -2.48
N SER A 67 5.05 12.84 -3.11
CA SER A 67 5.88 11.79 -2.50
C SER A 67 6.64 12.31 -1.28
N ASN A 68 7.18 13.52 -1.32
CA ASN A 68 7.86 14.13 -0.18
C ASN A 68 6.89 14.45 0.96
N ALA A 69 5.71 14.99 0.65
CA ALA A 69 4.66 15.25 1.64
C ALA A 69 4.23 13.95 2.34
N MET A 70 4.02 12.88 1.57
CA MET A 70 3.69 11.56 2.10
C MET A 70 4.81 11.00 2.99
N ALA A 71 6.05 11.03 2.52
CA ALA A 71 7.19 10.54 3.29
C ALA A 71 7.34 11.29 4.63
N SER A 72 7.19 12.61 4.62
CA SER A 72 7.23 13.44 5.83
C SER A 72 6.11 13.10 6.82
N ALA A 73 4.87 12.93 6.32
CA ALA A 73 3.72 12.59 7.17
C ALA A 73 3.88 11.21 7.82
N TYR A 74 4.44 10.23 7.09
CA TYR A 74 4.69 8.89 7.64
C TYR A 74 5.87 8.86 8.61
N ALA A 75 6.93 9.63 8.39
CA ALA A 75 8.01 9.77 9.36
C ALA A 75 7.50 10.38 10.68
N GLU A 76 6.62 11.39 10.60
CA GLU A 76 5.98 11.97 11.79
C GLU A 76 5.09 10.96 12.51
N THR A 77 4.28 10.20 11.77
CA THR A 77 3.46 9.12 12.33
C THR A 77 4.32 8.07 13.04
N ALA A 78 5.47 7.69 12.45
CA ALA A 78 6.39 6.76 13.08
C ALA A 78 6.92 7.30 14.41
N ARG A 79 7.29 8.58 14.49
CA ARG A 79 7.73 9.21 15.75
C ARG A 79 6.64 9.16 16.82
N VAL A 80 5.39 9.47 16.45
CA VAL A 80 4.26 9.40 17.39
C VAL A 80 4.07 7.96 17.89
N LEU A 81 4.13 6.96 17.02
CA LEU A 81 3.98 5.55 17.40
C LEU A 81 5.11 5.08 18.31
N VAL A 82 6.36 5.49 18.07
CA VAL A 82 7.49 5.18 18.96
C VAL A 82 7.28 5.82 20.33
N SER A 83 6.92 7.09 20.40
CA SER A 83 6.64 7.76 21.68
C SER A 83 5.49 7.11 22.44
N LEU A 84 4.44 6.66 21.75
CA LEU A 84 3.34 5.92 22.37
C LEU A 84 3.79 4.56 22.89
N ALA A 85 4.67 3.86 22.19
CA ALA A 85 5.21 2.57 22.65
C ALA A 85 6.11 2.74 23.89
N GLU A 86 6.89 3.83 23.97
CA GLU A 86 7.69 4.18 25.16
C GLU A 86 6.79 4.45 26.36
N LEU A 87 5.75 5.27 26.20
CA LEU A 87 4.76 5.52 27.28
C LEU A 87 4.04 4.25 27.71
N ALA A 88 3.69 3.36 26.76
CA ALA A 88 3.06 2.08 27.09
C ALA A 88 4.00 1.18 27.90
N ALA A 89 5.30 1.17 27.59
CA ALA A 89 6.29 0.42 28.34
C ALA A 89 6.46 0.96 29.77
N GLU A 90 6.50 2.29 29.95
CA GLU A 90 6.52 2.93 31.27
C GLU A 90 5.28 2.59 32.10
N ALA A 91 4.13 2.42 31.45
CA ALA A 91 2.88 2.00 32.09
C ALA A 91 2.79 0.47 32.34
N GLY A 92 3.86 -0.29 32.05
CA GLY A 92 3.89 -1.75 32.25
C GLY A 92 3.24 -2.57 31.12
N ASN A 93 2.90 -1.95 29.97
CA ASN A 93 2.28 -2.59 28.82
C ASN A 93 3.16 -2.42 27.55
N PRO A 94 4.33 -3.06 27.49
CA PRO A 94 5.26 -2.85 26.37
C PRO A 94 4.64 -3.30 25.04
N VAL A 95 4.76 -2.45 24.02
CA VAL A 95 4.36 -2.74 22.65
C VAL A 95 5.61 -2.87 21.79
N GLN A 96 5.74 -4.00 21.10
CA GLN A 96 6.86 -4.22 20.20
C GLN A 96 6.55 -3.60 18.83
N LEU A 97 7.37 -2.65 18.40
CA LEU A 97 7.33 -2.09 17.06
C LEU A 97 8.35 -2.82 16.16
N SER A 98 8.12 -2.83 14.85
CA SER A 98 9.11 -3.35 13.92
C SER A 98 10.32 -2.41 13.83
N ASP A 99 11.50 -2.98 13.60
CA ASP A 99 12.73 -2.20 13.44
C ASP A 99 12.64 -1.19 12.29
N LEU A 100 11.98 -1.55 11.21
CA LEU A 100 11.77 -0.65 10.06
C LEU A 100 10.94 0.57 10.45
N LEU A 101 9.92 0.40 11.30
CA LEU A 101 9.12 1.53 11.79
C LEU A 101 9.92 2.44 12.70
N VAL A 102 10.74 1.87 13.59
CA VAL A 102 11.61 2.64 14.48
C VAL A 102 12.62 3.44 13.66
N ARG A 103 13.24 2.82 12.66
CA ARG A 103 14.22 3.49 11.77
C ARG A 103 13.58 4.59 10.93
N ALA A 104 12.31 4.43 10.53
CA ALA A 104 11.56 5.44 9.78
C ALA A 104 11.39 6.78 10.53
N CYS A 105 11.65 6.82 11.86
CA CYS A 105 11.67 8.07 12.64
C CYS A 105 12.85 8.98 12.30
N SER A 106 13.98 8.41 11.88
CA SER A 106 15.25 9.12 11.78
C SER A 106 15.95 8.96 10.43
N GLU A 107 15.65 7.89 9.70
CA GLU A 107 16.21 7.64 8.38
C GLU A 107 15.35 8.26 7.28
N PRO A 108 15.94 8.69 6.15
CA PRO A 108 15.19 9.20 5.03
C PRO A 108 14.21 8.16 4.47
N LEU A 109 12.94 8.53 4.39
CA LEU A 109 11.91 7.74 3.72
C LEU A 109 11.72 8.22 2.27
N ARG A 110 11.55 7.27 1.37
CA ARG A 110 11.15 7.51 -0.03
C ARG A 110 9.82 6.82 -0.29
N VAL A 111 9.16 7.17 -1.37
CA VAL A 111 7.88 6.56 -1.78
C VAL A 111 8.08 5.80 -3.08
N ARG A 112 7.64 4.54 -3.10
CA ARG A 112 7.54 3.77 -4.35
C ARG A 112 6.38 4.33 -5.17
N PRO A 113 6.61 4.80 -6.40
CA PRO A 113 5.51 5.27 -7.25
C PRO A 113 4.60 4.12 -7.69
N ARG A 114 5.14 2.90 -7.82
CA ARG A 114 4.39 1.71 -8.19
C ARG A 114 3.60 1.18 -6.99
N VAL A 115 2.28 1.09 -7.14
CA VAL A 115 1.38 0.55 -6.11
C VAL A 115 1.24 -0.96 -6.30
N THR A 116 1.33 -1.71 -5.20
CA THR A 116 1.10 -3.15 -5.18
C THR A 116 -0.40 -3.43 -5.06
N LEU A 117 -0.92 -4.35 -5.84
CA LEU A 117 -2.27 -4.86 -5.71
C LEU A 117 -2.24 -6.15 -4.88
N ALA A 118 -2.75 -6.11 -3.65
CA ALA A 118 -2.97 -7.29 -2.83
C ALA A 118 -4.39 -7.83 -3.10
N VAL A 119 -4.49 -9.08 -3.52
CA VAL A 119 -5.79 -9.72 -3.75
C VAL A 119 -6.00 -10.83 -2.74
N VAL A 120 -7.01 -10.65 -1.90
CA VAL A 120 -7.49 -11.68 -0.99
C VAL A 120 -8.30 -12.68 -1.82
N VAL A 121 -7.76 -13.89 -1.98
CA VAL A 121 -8.39 -14.92 -2.79
C VAL A 121 -9.48 -15.61 -1.98
N ASP A 122 -10.71 -15.50 -2.46
CA ASP A 122 -11.85 -16.15 -1.82
C ASP A 122 -11.79 -17.66 -1.98
N GLU A 123 -12.14 -18.39 -0.93
CA GLU A 123 -12.19 -19.85 -0.97
C GLU A 123 -13.10 -20.36 -2.10
N GLY A 124 -12.60 -21.36 -2.84
CA GLY A 124 -13.32 -21.93 -3.97
C GLY A 124 -13.37 -21.07 -5.23
N ASP A 125 -12.63 -19.97 -5.31
CA ASP A 125 -12.58 -19.12 -6.51
C ASP A 125 -11.60 -19.66 -7.56
N ALA A 126 -12.00 -20.75 -8.23
CA ALA A 126 -11.18 -21.39 -9.26
C ALA A 126 -10.93 -20.51 -10.50
N ASN A 127 -11.80 -19.53 -10.77
CA ASN A 127 -11.66 -18.65 -11.93
C ASN A 127 -10.58 -17.57 -11.74
N TRP A 128 -10.27 -17.23 -10.51
CA TRP A 128 -9.26 -16.21 -10.22
C TRP A 128 -7.88 -16.57 -10.82
N PRO A 129 -7.25 -17.70 -10.45
CA PRO A 129 -5.94 -18.06 -10.99
C PRO A 129 -5.98 -18.40 -12.48
N ALA A 130 -7.09 -18.97 -12.99
CA ALA A 130 -7.18 -19.43 -14.37
C ALA A 130 -7.35 -18.29 -15.38
N ILE A 131 -8.04 -17.18 -14.99
CA ILE A 131 -8.46 -16.16 -15.95
C ILE A 131 -7.97 -14.76 -15.56
N HIS A 132 -8.17 -14.35 -14.30
CA HIS A 132 -8.08 -12.94 -13.91
C HIS A 132 -6.68 -12.48 -13.55
N VAL A 133 -5.93 -13.25 -12.77
CA VAL A 133 -4.57 -12.89 -12.36
C VAL A 133 -3.62 -12.72 -13.55
N GLY A 134 -3.78 -13.54 -14.58
CA GLY A 134 -2.98 -13.47 -15.80
C GLY A 134 -3.14 -12.14 -16.54
N LYS A 135 -4.35 -11.59 -16.58
CA LYS A 135 -4.62 -10.28 -17.20
C LYS A 135 -3.91 -9.14 -16.48
N LEU A 136 -3.91 -9.16 -15.15
CA LEU A 136 -3.24 -8.16 -14.33
C LEU A 136 -1.72 -8.23 -14.51
N ARG A 137 -1.15 -9.43 -14.48
CA ARG A 137 0.29 -9.64 -14.71
C ARG A 137 0.72 -9.25 -16.12
N ALA A 138 -0.10 -9.53 -17.13
CA ALA A 138 0.15 -9.11 -18.52
C ALA A 138 0.13 -7.58 -18.69
N SER A 139 -0.53 -6.86 -17.78
CA SER A 139 -0.55 -5.39 -17.72
C SER A 139 0.52 -4.82 -16.79
N ASP A 140 1.54 -5.61 -16.44
CA ASP A 140 2.65 -5.21 -15.55
C ASP A 140 2.21 -4.77 -14.14
N VAL A 141 1.09 -5.27 -13.64
CA VAL A 141 0.64 -5.01 -12.28
C VAL A 141 1.44 -5.88 -11.29
N ASP A 142 1.98 -5.28 -10.23
CA ASP A 142 2.57 -6.02 -9.10
C ASP A 142 1.42 -6.62 -8.26
N VAL A 143 1.05 -7.87 -8.56
CA VAL A 143 -0.04 -8.59 -7.90
C VAL A 143 0.50 -9.54 -6.84
N ARG A 144 0.00 -9.43 -5.62
CA ARG A 144 0.24 -10.36 -4.53
C ARG A 144 -1.06 -11.03 -4.11
N GLU A 145 -1.07 -12.35 -4.13
CA GLU A 145 -2.22 -13.15 -3.72
C GLU A 145 -2.09 -13.48 -2.22
N VAL A 146 -3.17 -13.24 -1.49
CA VAL A 146 -3.29 -13.55 -0.06
C VAL A 146 -4.36 -14.62 0.11
N HIS A 147 -3.99 -15.75 0.65
CA HIS A 147 -4.90 -16.85 0.94
C HIS A 147 -5.13 -16.94 2.44
N TRP A 148 -6.40 -17.07 2.86
CA TRP A 148 -6.73 -17.40 4.24
C TRP A 148 -6.56 -18.90 4.44
N ASN A 149 -5.73 -19.26 5.41
CA ASN A 149 -5.59 -20.66 5.88
C ASN A 149 -6.51 -20.87 7.08
#